data_d5a270221c518133037de3663d14dd50
#
_entry.id   d5a270221c518133037de3663d14dd50
#
_cell.length_a   1.000
_cell.length_b   1.000
_cell.length_c   1.000
_cell.angle_alpha   90.00
_cell.angle_beta   90.00
_cell.angle_gamma   90.00
#
_symmetry.space_group_name_H-M   'P 1'
#
loop_
_entity.id
_entity.type
_entity.pdbx_description
1 polymer ?
#
loop_
_entity_poly.entity_id
_entity_poly.type
_entity_poly.pdbx_seq_one_letter_code
_entity_poly.pdbx_strand_id
1 'polypeptide(L)'
;MAKKISTKTQHEKDFVNTFEKIAYRYDPRTVWTDFINMVACEISNVVDLERKEERGKSYAATVSKYSKGDMDLFAQLETTLMTALDDNPAQDFLGKLYMLLGLGVSARAQIFTPWDVATVMSRLPLSLPGLLETLEEKGFVSIFDPACGAGCILLAIASEFVVYTKGGDFHKGLLLAGQDIDRTAAQMCYIQMSLIGCAGYVIVGDSLTHPPTGDVLLPRFAEDTDAWITPWFFTEPWVSRVEARLVELANHAKEKM
;
A
#
# COMPACT_ATOMS: atom_id res chain seq x y z
N MET A 1 -14.53 18.10 -26.68
CA MET A 1 -14.89 18.62 -25.34
C MET A 1 -14.25 17.68 -24.32
N ALA A 2 -13.36 18.20 -23.46
CA ALA A 2 -12.78 17.41 -22.37
C ALA A 2 -13.91 16.95 -21.43
N LYS A 3 -13.96 15.66 -21.11
CA LYS A 3 -14.95 15.09 -20.19
C LYS A 3 -14.67 15.69 -18.80
N LYS A 4 -15.62 16.46 -18.25
CA LYS A 4 -15.46 17.07 -16.94
C LYS A 4 -15.33 15.96 -15.90
N ILE A 5 -14.18 15.90 -15.22
CA ILE A 5 -13.91 14.92 -14.15
C ILE A 5 -14.83 15.26 -12.97
N SER A 6 -15.64 14.28 -12.53
CA SER A 6 -16.56 14.47 -11.41
C SER A 6 -15.88 14.04 -10.11
N THR A 7 -15.39 15.01 -9.35
CA THR A 7 -14.81 14.83 -8.02
C THR A 7 -15.89 14.97 -6.94
N LYS A 8 -15.78 14.18 -5.84
CA LYS A 8 -16.76 14.21 -4.73
C LYS A 8 -16.27 15.05 -3.55
N THR A 9 -14.97 15.06 -3.28
CA THR A 9 -14.37 15.79 -2.16
C THR A 9 -13.52 16.97 -2.62
N GLN A 10 -13.20 17.89 -1.70
CA GLN A 10 -12.31 19.01 -2.02
C GLN A 10 -10.89 18.50 -2.30
N HIS A 11 -10.39 17.52 -1.55
CA HIS A 11 -9.06 16.91 -1.78
C HIS A 11 -8.94 16.29 -3.17
N GLU A 12 -9.97 15.54 -3.63
CA GLU A 12 -9.97 15.00 -5.00
C GLU A 12 -9.88 16.12 -6.05
N LYS A 13 -10.62 17.20 -5.82
CA LYS A 13 -10.65 18.33 -6.74
C LYS A 13 -9.30 19.06 -6.80
N ASP A 14 -8.68 19.28 -5.63
CA ASP A 14 -7.39 19.96 -5.54
C ASP A 14 -6.28 19.10 -6.14
N PHE A 15 -6.32 17.79 -5.89
CA PHE A 15 -5.40 16.83 -6.50
C PHE A 15 -5.52 16.84 -8.04
N VAL A 16 -6.72 16.68 -8.57
CA VAL A 16 -6.96 16.67 -10.03
C VAL A 16 -6.50 17.97 -10.67
N ASN A 17 -6.86 19.12 -10.10
CA ASN A 17 -6.47 20.43 -10.61
C ASN A 17 -4.93 20.61 -10.63
N THR A 18 -4.23 20.10 -9.61
CA THR A 18 -2.76 20.19 -9.54
C THR A 18 -2.11 19.20 -10.51
N PHE A 19 -2.64 17.97 -10.59
CA PHE A 19 -2.20 16.95 -11.54
C PHE A 19 -2.31 17.39 -12.98
N GLU A 20 -3.44 17.98 -13.38
CA GLU A 20 -3.67 18.49 -14.74
C GLU A 20 -2.67 19.57 -15.16
N LYS A 21 -2.15 20.39 -14.23
CA LYS A 21 -1.10 21.39 -14.53
C LYS A 21 0.21 20.73 -14.98
N ILE A 22 0.57 19.59 -14.37
CA ILE A 22 1.76 18.82 -14.77
C ILE A 22 1.45 18.06 -16.07
N ALA A 23 0.33 17.35 -16.11
CA ALA A 23 -0.11 16.56 -17.25
C ALA A 23 -0.39 17.36 -18.53
N TYR A 24 -0.52 18.69 -18.43
CA TYR A 24 -0.58 19.57 -19.61
C TYR A 24 0.73 19.55 -20.42
N ARG A 25 1.87 19.30 -19.77
CA ARG A 25 3.21 19.32 -20.38
C ARG A 25 3.81 17.94 -20.61
N TYR A 26 3.30 16.93 -19.91
CA TYR A 26 3.82 15.56 -19.93
C TYR A 26 2.68 14.58 -20.13
N ASP A 27 3.01 13.37 -20.56
CA ASP A 27 2.03 12.28 -20.65
C ASP A 27 1.42 11.97 -19.28
N PRO A 28 0.07 11.97 -19.14
CA PRO A 28 -0.58 11.80 -17.85
C PRO A 28 -0.26 10.49 -17.14
N ARG A 29 -0.05 9.39 -17.88
CA ARG A 29 0.31 8.09 -17.28
C ARG A 29 1.73 8.12 -16.75
N THR A 30 2.64 8.73 -17.49
CA THR A 30 4.02 8.95 -17.04
C THR A 30 4.05 9.80 -15.78
N VAL A 31 3.32 10.92 -15.74
CA VAL A 31 3.22 11.77 -14.54
C VAL A 31 2.70 10.99 -13.34
N TRP A 32 1.66 10.17 -13.52
CA TRP A 32 1.12 9.35 -12.44
C TRP A 32 2.13 8.33 -11.95
N THR A 33 2.70 7.54 -12.85
CA THR A 33 3.69 6.52 -12.48
C THR A 33 4.91 7.12 -11.79
N ASP A 34 5.40 8.26 -12.28
CA ASP A 34 6.52 8.99 -11.68
C ASP A 34 6.16 9.53 -10.29
N PHE A 35 4.96 10.10 -10.11
CA PHE A 35 4.45 10.53 -8.80
C PHE A 35 4.40 9.37 -7.81
N ILE A 36 3.76 8.27 -8.18
CA ILE A 36 3.64 7.09 -7.32
C ILE A 36 5.02 6.51 -6.97
N ASN A 37 5.93 6.41 -7.95
CA ASN A 37 7.27 5.92 -7.69
C ASN A 37 8.06 6.84 -6.73
N MET A 38 7.96 8.17 -6.89
CA MET A 38 8.64 9.11 -5.99
C MET A 38 8.15 8.97 -4.55
N VAL A 39 6.84 9.02 -4.34
CA VAL A 39 6.25 8.90 -2.98
C VAL A 39 6.58 7.54 -2.35
N ALA A 40 6.49 6.44 -3.11
CA ALA A 40 6.86 5.11 -2.61
C ALA A 40 8.33 5.05 -2.20
N CYS A 41 9.25 5.60 -3.01
CA CYS A 41 10.68 5.65 -2.68
C CYS A 41 10.95 6.51 -1.46
N GLU A 42 10.31 7.67 -1.32
CA GLU A 42 10.46 8.55 -0.15
C GLU A 42 10.08 7.84 1.14
N ILE A 43 8.90 7.25 1.19
CA ILE A 43 8.42 6.49 2.35
C ILE A 43 9.40 5.34 2.66
N SER A 44 9.77 4.56 1.66
CA SER A 44 10.62 3.39 1.85
C SER A 44 12.04 3.73 2.30
N ASN A 45 12.63 4.80 1.78
CA ASN A 45 14.01 5.20 2.10
C ASN A 45 14.21 5.61 3.57
N VAL A 46 13.11 5.83 4.30
CA VAL A 46 13.17 6.13 5.74
C VAL A 46 13.45 4.86 6.56
N VAL A 47 12.93 3.71 6.14
CA VAL A 47 12.92 2.48 6.96
C VAL A 47 13.65 1.30 6.31
N ASP A 48 13.61 1.14 5.00
CA ASP A 48 14.26 0.04 4.26
C ASP A 48 15.68 0.43 3.84
N LEU A 49 16.65 0.20 4.75
CA LEU A 49 18.04 0.58 4.53
C LEU A 49 18.73 -0.33 3.49
N GLU A 50 18.26 -1.56 3.29
CA GLU A 50 18.85 -2.49 2.32
C GLU A 50 18.62 -2.03 0.88
N ARG A 51 17.44 -1.50 0.58
CA ARG A 51 17.07 -1.04 -0.77
C ARG A 51 17.20 0.47 -0.96
N LYS A 52 17.67 1.19 0.06
CA LYS A 52 17.76 2.65 0.05
C LYS A 52 18.57 3.20 -1.12
N GLU A 53 19.70 2.59 -1.44
CA GLU A 53 20.54 3.07 -2.54
C GLU A 53 19.87 2.90 -3.89
N GLU A 54 19.26 1.76 -4.15
CA GLU A 54 18.54 1.47 -5.40
C GLU A 54 17.33 2.40 -5.57
N ARG A 55 16.51 2.51 -4.52
CA ARG A 55 15.31 3.38 -4.51
C ARG A 55 15.67 4.85 -4.57
N GLY A 56 16.78 5.25 -3.94
CA GLY A 56 17.31 6.60 -4.05
C GLY A 56 17.75 6.95 -5.48
N LYS A 57 18.38 6.01 -6.19
CA LYS A 57 18.71 6.18 -7.62
C LYS A 57 17.46 6.31 -8.48
N SER A 58 16.44 5.46 -8.23
CA SER A 58 15.15 5.52 -8.93
C SER A 58 14.46 6.87 -8.72
N TYR A 59 14.41 7.33 -7.47
CA TYR A 59 13.89 8.66 -7.12
C TYR A 59 14.62 9.78 -7.87
N ALA A 60 15.94 9.83 -7.76
CA ALA A 60 16.75 10.87 -8.41
C ALA A 60 16.60 10.87 -9.94
N ALA A 61 16.54 9.69 -10.55
CA ALA A 61 16.30 9.54 -11.99
C ALA A 61 14.92 10.10 -12.38
N THR A 62 13.90 9.91 -11.55
CA THR A 62 12.56 10.46 -11.79
C THR A 62 12.54 11.97 -11.64
N VAL A 63 13.09 12.51 -10.54
CA VAL A 63 13.17 13.97 -10.29
C VAL A 63 13.88 14.69 -11.45
N SER A 64 14.93 14.10 -12.03
CA SER A 64 15.71 14.71 -13.10
C SER A 64 14.92 14.99 -14.40
N LYS A 65 13.74 14.37 -14.55
CA LYS A 65 12.85 14.58 -15.71
C LYS A 65 12.06 15.89 -15.63
N TYR A 66 11.97 16.50 -14.45
CA TYR A 66 11.02 17.57 -14.15
C TYR A 66 11.72 18.87 -13.76
N SER A 67 11.09 20.01 -14.07
CA SER A 67 11.57 21.32 -13.61
C SER A 67 11.31 21.49 -12.10
N LYS A 68 12.00 22.48 -11.50
CA LYS A 68 11.74 22.85 -10.10
C LYS A 68 10.26 23.20 -9.86
N GLY A 69 9.63 23.94 -10.78
CA GLY A 69 8.22 24.28 -10.64
C GLY A 69 7.28 23.08 -10.75
N ASP A 70 7.67 22.03 -11.51
CA ASP A 70 6.91 20.78 -11.54
C ASP A 70 7.07 20.02 -10.23
N MET A 71 8.29 20.00 -9.64
CA MET A 71 8.52 19.40 -8.34
C MET A 71 7.72 20.07 -7.22
N ASP A 72 7.55 21.40 -7.27
CA ASP A 72 6.67 22.11 -6.33
C ASP A 72 5.20 21.67 -6.48
N LEU A 73 4.76 21.32 -7.69
CA LEU A 73 3.42 20.75 -7.91
C LEU A 73 3.32 19.29 -7.42
N PHE A 74 4.35 18.46 -7.60
CA PHE A 74 4.39 17.10 -7.03
C PHE A 74 4.32 17.14 -5.50
N ALA A 75 5.02 18.04 -4.84
CA ALA A 75 4.94 18.22 -3.38
C ALA A 75 3.50 18.64 -2.94
N GLN A 76 2.79 19.43 -3.75
CA GLN A 76 1.38 19.75 -3.48
C GLN A 76 0.47 18.53 -3.64
N LEU A 77 0.71 17.66 -4.64
CA LEU A 77 -0.04 16.40 -4.80
C LEU A 77 0.16 15.49 -3.58
N GLU A 78 1.40 15.34 -3.12
CA GLU A 78 1.74 14.53 -1.95
C GLU A 78 1.08 15.08 -0.68
N THR A 79 1.18 16.38 -0.43
CA THR A 79 0.49 17.04 0.70
C THR A 79 -1.01 16.80 0.65
N THR A 80 -1.63 16.90 -0.54
CA THR A 80 -3.08 16.66 -0.71
C THR A 80 -3.43 15.20 -0.42
N LEU A 81 -2.61 14.24 -0.87
CA LEU A 81 -2.78 12.82 -0.59
C LEU A 81 -2.72 12.54 0.92
N MET A 82 -1.68 13.05 1.58
CA MET A 82 -1.49 12.87 3.03
C MET A 82 -2.68 13.43 3.81
N THR A 83 -3.08 14.66 3.52
CA THR A 83 -4.22 15.31 4.19
C THR A 83 -5.53 14.57 3.93
N ALA A 84 -5.75 14.08 2.70
CA ALA A 84 -6.96 13.33 2.36
C ALA A 84 -7.09 12.02 3.14
N LEU A 85 -5.97 11.31 3.38
CA LEU A 85 -5.96 10.06 4.15
C LEU A 85 -5.95 10.30 5.66
N ASP A 86 -5.40 11.43 6.12
CA ASP A 86 -5.49 11.85 7.53
C ASP A 86 -6.94 12.22 7.91
N ASP A 87 -7.63 12.99 7.06
CA ASP A 87 -9.03 13.37 7.27
C ASP A 87 -9.99 12.18 7.16
N ASN A 88 -9.69 11.22 6.28
CA ASN A 88 -10.49 10.01 6.10
C ASN A 88 -9.62 8.82 5.71
N PRO A 89 -9.15 8.01 6.66
CA PRO A 89 -8.36 6.81 6.36
C PRO A 89 -9.19 5.67 5.75
N ALA A 90 -10.52 5.72 5.86
CA ALA A 90 -11.44 4.72 5.33
C ALA A 90 -11.81 5.00 3.87
N GLN A 91 -10.84 5.00 2.97
CA GLN A 91 -11.03 5.21 1.53
C GLN A 91 -9.88 4.65 0.69
N ASP A 92 -10.16 4.38 -0.59
CA ASP A 92 -9.15 4.18 -1.63
C ASP A 92 -8.99 5.48 -2.43
N PHE A 93 -8.16 6.40 -1.94
CA PHE A 93 -7.98 7.71 -2.57
C PHE A 93 -7.24 7.60 -3.91
N LEU A 94 -6.13 6.86 -3.95
CA LEU A 94 -5.31 6.74 -5.16
C LEU A 94 -5.99 5.91 -6.24
N GLY A 95 -6.57 4.76 -5.90
CA GLY A 95 -7.27 3.94 -6.89
C GLY A 95 -8.48 4.65 -7.50
N LYS A 96 -9.20 5.40 -6.67
CA LYS A 96 -10.31 6.23 -7.15
C LYS A 96 -9.85 7.33 -8.11
N LEU A 97 -8.78 8.06 -7.79
CA LEU A 97 -8.22 9.09 -8.66
C LEU A 97 -7.68 8.51 -9.96
N TYR A 98 -6.98 7.36 -9.90
CA TYR A 98 -6.50 6.65 -11.08
C TYR A 98 -7.63 6.35 -12.07
N MET A 99 -8.76 5.86 -11.55
CA MET A 99 -9.95 5.60 -12.37
C MET A 99 -10.62 6.88 -12.89
N LEU A 100 -10.73 7.92 -12.05
CA LEU A 100 -11.31 9.22 -12.44
C LEU A 100 -10.52 9.91 -13.56
N LEU A 101 -9.19 9.85 -13.49
CA LEU A 101 -8.28 10.41 -14.48
C LEU A 101 -8.20 9.57 -15.78
N GLY A 102 -8.83 8.38 -15.80
CA GLY A 102 -8.85 7.51 -16.97
C GLY A 102 -7.46 6.92 -17.30
N LEU A 103 -6.62 6.72 -16.29
CA LEU A 103 -5.24 6.25 -16.46
C LEU A 103 -5.15 4.73 -16.65
N GLY A 104 -6.23 3.99 -16.38
CA GLY A 104 -6.29 2.54 -16.57
C GLY A 104 -5.96 2.11 -18.00
N VAL A 105 -5.19 1.04 -18.13
CA VAL A 105 -4.84 0.46 -19.44
C VAL A 105 -6.02 -0.37 -19.92
N SER A 106 -6.71 0.10 -20.95
CA SER A 106 -7.86 -0.61 -21.56
C SER A 106 -7.51 -2.05 -22.00
N ALA A 107 -6.26 -2.31 -22.39
CA ALA A 107 -5.79 -3.65 -22.79
C ALA A 107 -5.66 -4.63 -21.59
N ARG A 108 -5.54 -4.15 -20.35
CA ARG A 108 -5.42 -4.99 -19.14
C ARG A 108 -6.71 -5.05 -18.34
N ALA A 109 -7.78 -4.37 -18.79
CA ALA A 109 -9.08 -4.28 -18.09
C ALA A 109 -8.93 -3.99 -16.57
N GLN A 110 -7.92 -3.18 -16.18
CA GLN A 110 -7.70 -2.80 -14.79
C GLN A 110 -8.90 -1.98 -14.30
N ILE A 111 -9.75 -2.61 -13.53
CA ILE A 111 -10.89 -1.99 -12.85
C ILE A 111 -10.65 -2.19 -11.36
N PHE A 112 -10.40 -1.10 -10.64
CA PHE A 112 -10.29 -1.17 -9.19
C PHE A 112 -11.66 -1.36 -8.54
N THR A 113 -11.67 -2.15 -7.47
CA THR A 113 -12.88 -2.48 -6.71
C THR A 113 -13.48 -1.21 -6.12
N PRO A 114 -14.78 -0.92 -6.34
CA PRO A 114 -15.43 0.19 -5.66
C PRO A 114 -15.41 0.02 -4.14
N TRP A 115 -15.24 1.13 -3.39
CA TRP A 115 -15.14 1.12 -1.93
C TRP A 115 -16.26 0.36 -1.23
N ASP A 116 -17.52 0.59 -1.65
CA ASP A 116 -18.68 -0.09 -1.05
C ASP A 116 -18.61 -1.61 -1.23
N VAL A 117 -18.11 -2.09 -2.37
CA VAL A 117 -17.90 -3.53 -2.62
C VAL A 117 -16.74 -4.04 -1.77
N ALA A 118 -15.63 -3.31 -1.69
CA ALA A 118 -14.49 -3.66 -0.84
C ALA A 118 -14.89 -3.77 0.63
N THR A 119 -15.73 -2.86 1.13
CA THR A 119 -16.27 -2.89 2.50
C THR A 119 -17.08 -4.16 2.77
N VAL A 120 -17.92 -4.59 1.82
CA VAL A 120 -18.65 -5.87 1.97
C VAL A 120 -17.71 -7.06 1.94
N MET A 121 -16.74 -7.07 1.00
CA MET A 121 -15.77 -8.17 0.88
C MET A 121 -14.84 -8.26 2.10
N SER A 122 -14.45 -7.15 2.70
CA SER A 122 -13.57 -7.11 3.86
C SER A 122 -14.15 -7.77 5.12
N ARG A 123 -15.48 -7.86 5.20
CA ARG A 123 -16.18 -8.53 6.31
C ARG A 123 -16.05 -10.06 6.26
N LEU A 124 -15.82 -10.65 5.09
CA LEU A 124 -15.68 -12.10 4.94
C LEU A 124 -14.49 -12.66 5.73
N PRO A 125 -13.23 -12.20 5.52
CA PRO A 125 -12.10 -12.69 6.29
C PRO A 125 -12.21 -12.36 7.79
N LEU A 126 -12.78 -11.20 8.14
CA LEU A 126 -12.95 -10.79 9.54
C LEU A 126 -14.00 -11.62 10.29
N SER A 127 -14.99 -12.18 9.58
CA SER A 127 -16.03 -13.04 10.17
C SER A 127 -15.64 -14.52 10.27
N LEU A 128 -14.43 -14.91 9.86
CA LEU A 128 -13.99 -16.29 9.96
C LEU A 128 -13.91 -16.76 11.43
N PRO A 129 -14.41 -17.98 11.74
CA PRO A 129 -14.24 -18.55 13.07
C PRO A 129 -12.78 -18.60 13.49
N GLY A 130 -12.50 -18.28 14.75
CA GLY A 130 -11.15 -18.32 15.31
C GLY A 130 -10.32 -17.05 15.10
N LEU A 131 -10.83 -16.02 14.42
CA LEU A 131 -10.08 -14.77 14.23
C LEU A 131 -9.85 -14.05 15.56
N LEU A 132 -10.90 -13.91 16.38
CA LEU A 132 -10.78 -13.27 17.70
C LEU A 132 -9.92 -14.07 18.65
N GLU A 133 -10.05 -15.41 18.65
CA GLU A 133 -9.20 -16.31 19.43
C GLU A 133 -7.73 -16.17 18.98
N THR A 134 -7.47 -16.13 17.68
CA THR A 134 -6.11 -15.90 17.17
C THR A 134 -5.57 -14.53 17.60
N LEU A 135 -6.41 -13.50 17.58
CA LEU A 135 -6.03 -12.17 18.03
C LEU A 135 -5.70 -12.13 19.53
N GLU A 136 -6.47 -12.84 20.36
CA GLU A 136 -6.23 -12.98 21.79
C GLU A 136 -4.95 -13.76 22.08
N GLU A 137 -4.71 -14.89 21.36
CA GLU A 137 -3.57 -15.78 21.60
C GLU A 137 -2.25 -15.21 21.07
N LYS A 138 -2.26 -14.66 19.84
CA LYS A 138 -1.05 -14.18 19.14
C LYS A 138 -0.84 -12.67 19.22
N GLY A 139 -1.87 -11.93 19.65
CA GLY A 139 -1.88 -10.49 19.65
C GLY A 139 -2.05 -9.86 18.26
N PHE A 140 -2.18 -10.64 17.19
CA PHE A 140 -2.44 -10.15 15.84
C PHE A 140 -3.03 -11.24 14.93
N VAL A 141 -3.65 -10.77 13.84
CA VAL A 141 -4.06 -11.60 12.71
C VAL A 141 -3.40 -11.09 11.44
N SER A 142 -3.21 -11.98 10.46
CA SER A 142 -2.62 -11.61 9.17
C SER A 142 -3.58 -11.92 8.03
N ILE A 143 -3.64 -11.01 7.04
CA ILE A 143 -4.46 -11.15 5.85
C ILE A 143 -3.60 -10.84 4.62
N PHE A 144 -3.72 -11.69 3.60
CA PHE A 144 -3.01 -11.56 2.33
C PHE A 144 -4.00 -11.42 1.16
N ASP A 145 -3.79 -10.40 0.33
CA ASP A 145 -4.51 -10.19 -0.94
C ASP A 145 -3.55 -10.46 -2.12
N PRO A 146 -3.75 -11.54 -2.88
CA PRO A 146 -2.85 -11.92 -3.97
C PRO A 146 -3.02 -11.10 -5.26
N ALA A 147 -3.97 -10.18 -5.31
CA ALA A 147 -4.24 -9.29 -6.45
C ALA A 147 -4.71 -7.92 -5.93
N CYS A 148 -3.90 -7.30 -5.06
CA CYS A 148 -4.33 -6.19 -4.21
C CYS A 148 -4.67 -4.89 -4.96
N GLY A 149 -4.24 -4.73 -6.21
CA GLY A 149 -4.45 -3.49 -6.94
C GLY A 149 -3.89 -2.29 -6.17
N ALA A 150 -4.68 -1.22 -6.06
CA ALA A 150 -4.34 -0.07 -5.23
C ALA A 150 -4.54 -0.29 -3.71
N GLY A 151 -4.96 -1.49 -3.28
CA GLY A 151 -5.15 -1.84 -1.87
C GLY A 151 -6.56 -1.64 -1.34
N CYS A 152 -7.55 -1.38 -2.17
CA CYS A 152 -8.92 -1.04 -1.74
C CYS A 152 -9.49 -2.03 -0.72
N ILE A 153 -9.33 -3.35 -0.94
CA ILE A 153 -9.82 -4.39 -0.01
C ILE A 153 -9.02 -4.38 1.29
N LEU A 154 -7.70 -4.25 1.23
CA LEU A 154 -6.83 -4.21 2.42
C LEU A 154 -7.13 -2.99 3.31
N LEU A 155 -7.34 -1.82 2.69
CA LEU A 155 -7.73 -0.60 3.40
C LEU A 155 -9.13 -0.74 4.04
N ALA A 156 -10.07 -1.36 3.34
CA ALA A 156 -11.39 -1.67 3.88
C ALA A 156 -11.32 -2.65 5.05
N ILE A 157 -10.42 -3.66 4.98
CA ILE A 157 -10.17 -4.59 6.09
C ILE A 157 -9.66 -3.83 7.33
N ALA A 158 -8.71 -2.91 7.17
CA ALA A 158 -8.21 -2.09 8.29
C ALA A 158 -9.34 -1.28 8.95
N SER A 159 -10.21 -0.67 8.15
CA SER A 159 -11.38 0.08 8.62
C SER A 159 -12.40 -0.81 9.35
N GLU A 160 -12.79 -1.93 8.74
CA GLU A 160 -13.77 -2.86 9.30
C GLU A 160 -13.22 -3.63 10.51
N PHE A 161 -11.90 -3.83 10.63
CA PHE A 161 -11.26 -4.44 11.79
C PHE A 161 -11.58 -3.66 13.08
N VAL A 162 -11.51 -2.34 13.04
CA VAL A 162 -11.87 -1.48 14.18
C VAL A 162 -13.33 -1.70 14.61
N VAL A 163 -14.22 -1.83 13.63
CA VAL A 163 -15.66 -2.08 13.88
C VAL A 163 -15.86 -3.50 14.44
N TYR A 164 -15.25 -4.50 13.81
CA TYR A 164 -15.40 -5.91 14.19
C TYR A 164 -14.85 -6.21 15.60
N THR A 165 -13.71 -5.63 15.94
CA THR A 165 -13.08 -5.78 17.25
C THR A 165 -13.59 -4.80 18.30
N LYS A 166 -14.61 -4.00 17.99
CA LYS A 166 -15.21 -2.99 18.87
C LYS A 166 -14.21 -1.97 19.42
N GLY A 167 -13.37 -1.45 18.53
CA GLY A 167 -12.38 -0.43 18.88
C GLY A 167 -10.95 -0.97 19.01
N GLY A 168 -10.67 -2.18 18.48
CA GLY A 168 -9.31 -2.72 18.43
C GLY A 168 -8.37 -1.87 17.58
N ASP A 169 -7.12 -1.80 18.01
CA ASP A 169 -6.06 -1.05 17.35
C ASP A 169 -5.48 -1.87 16.17
N PHE A 170 -5.88 -1.55 14.94
CA PHE A 170 -5.38 -2.26 13.77
C PHE A 170 -3.88 -2.05 13.53
N HIS A 171 -3.30 -0.94 14.02
CA HIS A 171 -1.85 -0.72 13.93
C HIS A 171 -1.05 -1.81 14.65
N LYS A 172 -1.62 -2.39 15.69
CA LYS A 172 -1.00 -3.44 16.51
C LYS A 172 -1.56 -4.85 16.28
N GLY A 173 -2.83 -4.93 15.90
CA GLY A 173 -3.55 -6.20 15.81
C GLY A 173 -3.66 -6.77 14.40
N LEU A 174 -3.29 -6.03 13.35
CA LEU A 174 -3.51 -6.44 11.97
C LEU A 174 -2.23 -6.33 11.13
N LEU A 175 -1.80 -7.46 10.57
CA LEU A 175 -0.72 -7.53 9.59
C LEU A 175 -1.33 -7.69 8.19
N LEU A 176 -1.12 -6.72 7.32
CA LEU A 176 -1.64 -6.76 5.96
C LEU A 176 -0.53 -7.03 4.96
N ALA A 177 -0.77 -7.98 4.06
CA ALA A 177 0.14 -8.24 2.96
C ALA A 177 -0.62 -8.22 1.64
N GLY A 178 -0.01 -7.63 0.62
CA GLY A 178 -0.58 -7.57 -0.73
C GLY A 178 0.43 -7.97 -1.78
N GLN A 179 -0.06 -8.46 -2.92
CA GLN A 179 0.76 -8.67 -4.10
C GLN A 179 0.00 -8.25 -5.35
N ASP A 180 0.68 -7.59 -6.27
CA ASP A 180 0.12 -7.28 -7.59
C ASP A 180 1.22 -7.33 -8.65
N ILE A 181 0.88 -7.77 -9.86
CA ILE A 181 1.80 -7.84 -10.98
C ILE A 181 2.11 -6.44 -11.55
N ASP A 182 1.19 -5.50 -11.39
CA ASP A 182 1.38 -4.12 -11.83
C ASP A 182 2.10 -3.32 -10.74
N ARG A 183 3.33 -2.89 -11.04
CA ARG A 183 4.16 -2.10 -10.11
C ARG A 183 3.46 -0.85 -9.60
N THR A 184 2.78 -0.11 -10.48
CA THR A 184 2.12 1.15 -10.09
C THR A 184 0.96 0.88 -9.13
N ALA A 185 0.17 -0.16 -9.39
CA ALA A 185 -0.92 -0.58 -8.52
C ALA A 185 -0.39 -1.03 -7.15
N ALA A 186 0.61 -1.90 -7.12
CA ALA A 186 1.25 -2.35 -5.87
C ALA A 186 1.86 -1.18 -5.07
N GLN A 187 2.53 -0.23 -5.73
CA GLN A 187 3.05 0.97 -5.06
C GLN A 187 1.94 1.89 -4.53
N MET A 188 0.80 2.03 -5.23
CA MET A 188 -0.36 2.75 -4.69
C MET A 188 -0.89 2.07 -3.41
N CYS A 189 -0.99 0.75 -3.40
CA CYS A 189 -1.35 -0.03 -2.21
C CYS A 189 -0.36 0.23 -1.06
N TYR A 190 0.94 0.11 -1.33
CA TYR A 190 2.01 0.36 -0.36
C TYR A 190 1.94 1.76 0.26
N ILE A 191 1.78 2.80 -0.58
CA ILE A 191 1.68 4.20 -0.13
C ILE A 191 0.49 4.38 0.80
N GLN A 192 -0.69 3.94 0.38
CA GLN A 192 -1.92 4.11 1.16
C GLN A 192 -1.86 3.35 2.48
N MET A 193 -1.41 2.08 2.48
CA MET A 193 -1.19 1.31 3.71
C MET A 193 -0.19 1.99 4.64
N SER A 194 0.90 2.54 4.11
CA SER A 194 1.92 3.24 4.90
C SER A 194 1.37 4.51 5.55
N LEU A 195 0.63 5.32 4.80
CA LEU A 195 0.10 6.60 5.27
C LEU A 195 -1.00 6.43 6.32
N ILE A 196 -1.84 5.40 6.21
CA ILE A 196 -2.86 5.13 7.25
C ILE A 196 -2.32 4.30 8.43
N GLY A 197 -1.04 3.92 8.41
CA GLY A 197 -0.39 3.25 9.53
C GLY A 197 -0.59 1.74 9.60
N CYS A 198 -0.85 1.04 8.50
CA CYS A 198 -0.91 -0.41 8.47
C CYS A 198 0.50 -1.02 8.54
N ALA A 199 0.69 -1.99 9.42
CA ALA A 199 1.87 -2.84 9.41
C ALA A 199 1.74 -3.92 8.34
N GLY A 200 2.81 -4.16 7.58
CA GLY A 200 2.82 -5.22 6.57
C GLY A 200 3.76 -4.95 5.40
N TYR A 201 3.43 -5.57 4.27
CA TYR A 201 4.27 -5.46 3.06
C TYR A 201 3.44 -5.63 1.78
N VAL A 202 3.93 -5.04 0.70
CA VAL A 202 3.33 -5.19 -0.63
C VAL A 202 4.42 -5.65 -1.60
N ILE A 203 4.08 -6.64 -2.45
CA ILE A 203 5.01 -7.30 -3.35
C ILE A 203 4.59 -6.99 -4.80
N VAL A 204 5.55 -6.52 -5.60
CA VAL A 204 5.39 -6.43 -7.05
C VAL A 204 5.81 -7.77 -7.65
N GLY A 205 4.90 -8.50 -8.26
CA GLY A 205 5.18 -9.80 -8.86
C GLY A 205 3.92 -10.62 -9.12
N ASP A 206 4.09 -11.71 -9.84
CA ASP A 206 3.01 -12.64 -10.14
C ASP A 206 2.75 -13.57 -8.95
N SER A 207 1.61 -13.39 -8.29
CA SER A 207 1.21 -14.16 -7.10
C SER A 207 0.91 -15.63 -7.37
N LEU A 208 0.67 -16.03 -8.63
CA LEU A 208 0.43 -17.41 -9.00
C LEU A 208 1.73 -18.21 -9.14
N THR A 209 2.78 -17.55 -9.64
CA THR A 209 4.08 -18.19 -9.87
C THR A 209 5.06 -17.95 -8.74
N HIS A 210 5.00 -16.80 -8.09
CA HIS A 210 5.95 -16.35 -7.07
C HIS A 210 5.22 -15.76 -5.83
N PRO A 211 4.35 -16.55 -5.15
CA PRO A 211 3.74 -16.10 -3.89
C PRO A 211 4.81 -15.97 -2.80
N PRO A 212 4.63 -15.11 -1.81
CA PRO A 212 5.51 -15.07 -0.64
C PRO A 212 5.43 -16.40 0.11
N THR A 213 6.57 -16.84 0.64
CA THR A 213 6.68 -18.09 1.39
C THR A 213 7.24 -17.85 2.80
N GLY A 214 7.22 -18.87 3.66
CA GLY A 214 7.74 -18.78 5.01
C GLY A 214 6.71 -18.27 6.01
N ASP A 215 7.21 -17.65 7.07
CA ASP A 215 6.39 -17.08 8.14
C ASP A 215 5.91 -15.68 7.78
N VAL A 216 4.69 -15.30 8.18
CA VAL A 216 4.13 -13.99 7.87
C VAL A 216 4.90 -12.81 8.47
N LEU A 217 5.63 -13.05 9.59
CA LEU A 217 6.53 -12.07 10.21
C LEU A 217 7.93 -12.09 9.61
N LEU A 218 8.30 -13.16 8.90
CA LEU A 218 9.60 -13.40 8.28
C LEU A 218 9.40 -13.91 6.84
N PRO A 219 8.70 -13.16 6.00
CA PRO A 219 8.38 -13.60 4.64
C PRO A 219 9.65 -13.75 3.81
N ARG A 220 9.63 -14.73 2.91
CA ARG A 220 10.65 -14.92 1.88
C ARG A 220 10.05 -14.53 0.55
N PHE A 221 10.72 -13.63 -0.13
CA PHE A 221 10.33 -13.13 -1.44
C PHE A 221 11.19 -13.80 -2.53
N ALA A 222 10.62 -14.07 -3.69
CA ALA A 222 11.37 -14.58 -4.83
C ALA A 222 12.29 -13.48 -5.41
N GLU A 223 13.41 -13.89 -6.02
CA GLU A 223 14.44 -12.95 -6.52
C GLU A 223 13.93 -11.99 -7.61
N ASP A 224 12.91 -12.40 -8.37
CA ASP A 224 12.28 -11.60 -9.42
C ASP A 224 11.10 -10.75 -8.94
N THR A 225 10.88 -10.66 -7.63
CA THR A 225 9.87 -9.82 -7.00
C THR A 225 10.50 -8.62 -6.30
N ASP A 226 9.73 -7.53 -6.18
CA ASP A 226 10.15 -6.33 -5.43
C ASP A 226 9.20 -6.09 -4.26
N ALA A 227 9.71 -6.24 -3.04
CA ALA A 227 8.94 -6.13 -1.82
C ALA A 227 9.10 -4.74 -1.18
N TRP A 228 7.98 -4.16 -0.77
CA TRP A 228 7.84 -2.84 -0.14
C TRP A 228 7.25 -3.02 1.26
N ILE A 229 8.10 -2.85 2.30
CA ILE A 229 7.70 -3.05 3.69
C ILE A 229 7.23 -1.71 4.28
N THR A 230 6.04 -1.68 4.87
CA THR A 230 5.48 -0.43 5.43
C THR A 230 6.25 0.03 6.66
N PRO A 231 6.34 1.36 6.93
CA PRO A 231 7.05 1.88 8.10
C PRO A 231 6.56 1.33 9.44
N TRP A 232 5.27 1.07 9.57
CA TRP A 232 4.68 0.55 10.80
C TRP A 232 5.15 -0.87 11.17
N PHE A 233 5.59 -1.66 10.20
CA PHE A 233 6.18 -2.98 10.46
C PHE A 233 7.50 -2.90 11.24
N PHE A 234 8.19 -1.75 11.19
CA PHE A 234 9.43 -1.48 11.93
C PHE A 234 9.19 -0.80 13.29
N THR A 235 7.96 -0.78 13.78
CA THR A 235 7.59 -0.21 15.10
C THR A 235 7.11 -1.29 16.06
N GLU A 236 7.00 -0.94 17.36
CA GLU A 236 6.37 -1.84 18.34
C GLU A 236 4.85 -1.94 18.10
N PRO A 237 4.27 -3.13 18.26
CA PRO A 237 4.88 -4.36 18.79
C PRO A 237 5.48 -5.30 17.72
N TRP A 238 5.57 -4.86 16.47
CA TRP A 238 5.97 -5.71 15.34
C TRP A 238 7.43 -6.15 15.45
N VAL A 239 8.33 -5.24 15.83
CA VAL A 239 9.76 -5.55 16.02
C VAL A 239 9.94 -6.65 17.07
N SER A 240 9.31 -6.52 18.23
CA SER A 240 9.36 -7.55 19.29
C SER A 240 8.80 -8.88 18.83
N ARG A 241 7.75 -8.89 18.01
CA ARG A 241 7.18 -10.14 17.46
C ARG A 241 8.11 -10.83 16.48
N VAL A 242 8.75 -10.06 15.61
CA VAL A 242 9.76 -10.58 14.67
C VAL A 242 10.93 -11.18 15.43
N GLU A 243 11.46 -10.50 16.43
CA GLU A 243 12.56 -10.99 17.28
C GLU A 243 12.18 -12.28 18.02
N ALA A 244 11.00 -12.32 18.65
CA ALA A 244 10.50 -13.51 19.32
C ALA A 244 10.41 -14.70 18.35
N ARG A 245 9.90 -14.46 17.14
CA ARG A 245 9.78 -15.51 16.11
C ARG A 245 11.14 -16.02 15.63
N LEU A 246 12.13 -15.17 15.49
CA LEU A 246 13.51 -15.57 15.16
C LEU A 246 14.10 -16.48 16.25
N VAL A 247 13.89 -16.14 17.52
CA VAL A 247 14.36 -16.96 18.65
C VAL A 247 13.69 -18.34 18.67
N GLU A 248 12.38 -18.41 18.44
CA GLU A 248 11.65 -19.68 18.34
C GLU A 248 12.21 -20.58 17.24
N LEU A 249 12.40 -20.01 16.04
CA LEU A 249 12.94 -20.79 14.91
C LEU A 249 14.37 -21.27 15.17
N ALA A 250 15.20 -20.45 15.80
CA ALA A 250 16.57 -20.84 16.17
C ALA A 250 16.60 -21.98 17.19
N ASN A 251 15.68 -21.97 18.18
CA ASN A 251 15.57 -23.06 19.17
C ASN A 251 15.08 -24.37 18.54
N HIS A 252 14.07 -24.34 17.72
CA HIS A 252 13.59 -25.53 16.98
C HIS A 252 14.65 -26.11 16.03
N ALA A 253 15.51 -25.30 15.45
CA ALA A 253 16.62 -25.80 14.65
C ALA A 253 17.66 -26.56 15.47
N LYS A 254 17.93 -26.12 16.73
CA LYS A 254 18.87 -26.78 17.65
C LYS A 254 18.33 -28.12 18.18
N GLU A 255 17.00 -28.22 18.41
CA GLU A 255 16.37 -29.44 18.89
C GLU A 255 16.34 -30.59 17.84
N LYS A 256 16.50 -30.27 16.58
CA LYS A 256 16.52 -31.23 15.45
C LYS A 256 17.91 -31.67 15.02
N MET A 257 18.93 -31.12 15.62
CA MET A 257 20.34 -31.51 15.39
C MET A 257 20.85 -32.49 16.44
#